data_b4df55e4082dc315c41cd785c28f7f11
#
_entry.id   b4df55e4082dc315c41cd785c28f7f11
#
_cell.length_a   1.000
_cell.length_b   1.000
_cell.length_c   1.000
_cell.angle_alpha   90.00
_cell.angle_beta   90.00
_cell.angle_gamma   90.00
#
_symmetry.space_group_name_H-M   'P 1'
#
loop_
_entity.id
_entity.type
_entity.pdbx_description
1 polymer ?
#
loop_
_entity_poly.entity_id
_entity_poly.type
_entity_poly.pdbx_seq_one_letter_code
_entity_poly.pdbx_strand_id
1 'polypeptide(L)'
;MSASAAPLTPKSQLLGKTLGSGWTLVEQFTPAKHSTGGNFGVGYKAKRGDEVAFVKAVYFVAAVSAADPLMALQSLVAEATFEKDVLAFCADQKMSRVLKYLGHEYFNPGNPADLHNRVSCLIMELGSDDLRGMVHKTAGRNFTWNLQIMRDVAQALAQLHKGGIAHQDIKPSNVISVEGAPGVADSQVKVGDMGRVVRRDTPGPFNAMSWPGDGRYMPPERWYGYLPPNWTDAREASDAYMLGSLFLFLCTGTSLQILVFQNIPDPFKPGAWMGGFDQDLLAVLQDAHDRVLATYLRPAVPSPLQDEVMALAKALTKVNPLDRGDPRARRQLGRPVGIDRLHQKIMALAARSAAIDRGRRAA
;
A
#
# COMPACT_ATOMS: atom_id res chain seq x y z
N MET A 1 -35.89 37.63 3.07
CA MET A 1 -35.60 36.20 3.08
C MET A 1 -34.21 36.02 2.47
N SER A 2 -33.20 35.96 3.30
CA SER A 2 -31.78 35.73 2.85
C SER A 2 -31.60 34.26 2.57
N ALA A 3 -31.27 33.92 1.33
CA ALA A 3 -30.89 32.56 0.95
C ALA A 3 -29.60 32.20 1.73
N SER A 4 -29.76 31.30 2.68
CA SER A 4 -28.61 30.67 3.36
C SER A 4 -27.74 29.97 2.29
N ALA A 5 -26.57 30.52 2.01
CA ALA A 5 -25.60 29.86 1.19
C ALA A 5 -25.27 28.47 1.81
N ALA A 6 -25.43 27.42 1.03
CA ALA A 6 -25.03 26.07 1.45
C ALA A 6 -23.59 26.11 1.97
N PRO A 7 -23.28 25.44 3.09
CA PRO A 7 -21.92 25.44 3.62
C PRO A 7 -20.97 24.97 2.52
N LEU A 8 -20.00 25.81 2.14
CA LEU A 8 -18.96 25.49 1.19
C LEU A 8 -18.28 24.20 1.66
N THR A 9 -18.41 23.13 0.88
CA THR A 9 -17.68 21.91 1.18
C THR A 9 -16.18 22.25 1.19
N PRO A 10 -15.40 21.85 2.20
CA PRO A 10 -13.98 22.22 2.34
C PRO A 10 -13.14 21.92 1.09
N LYS A 11 -13.63 21.05 0.22
CA LYS A 11 -12.93 20.50 -0.94
C LYS A 11 -12.56 21.51 -2.03
N SER A 12 -13.27 22.62 -2.19
CA SER A 12 -13.01 23.62 -3.26
C SER A 12 -12.18 24.82 -2.81
N GLN A 13 -11.87 24.93 -1.52
CA GLN A 13 -11.26 26.15 -0.96
C GLN A 13 -9.80 26.37 -1.31
N LEU A 14 -9.06 25.32 -1.69
CA LEU A 14 -7.63 25.42 -1.97
C LEU A 14 -7.28 25.54 -3.46
N LEU A 15 -8.21 25.26 -4.37
CA LEU A 15 -7.94 25.36 -5.80
C LEU A 15 -7.59 26.80 -6.20
N GLY A 16 -6.49 26.99 -6.94
CA GLY A 16 -5.97 28.30 -7.32
C GLY A 16 -5.16 29.02 -6.23
N LYS A 17 -5.06 28.47 -5.01
CA LYS A 17 -4.25 29.06 -3.94
C LYS A 17 -2.78 28.68 -4.09
N THR A 18 -1.92 29.63 -3.68
CA THR A 18 -0.46 29.40 -3.61
C THR A 18 -0.07 29.20 -2.17
N LEU A 19 0.63 28.12 -1.89
CA LEU A 19 1.18 27.78 -0.58
C LEU A 19 2.42 28.66 -0.28
N GLY A 20 2.80 28.78 0.99
CA GLY A 20 3.96 29.59 1.42
C GLY A 20 5.28 29.16 0.77
N SER A 21 5.42 27.87 0.44
CA SER A 21 6.55 27.29 -0.29
C SER A 21 6.54 27.56 -1.81
N GLY A 22 5.57 28.35 -2.32
CA GLY A 22 5.45 28.75 -3.72
C GLY A 22 4.71 27.75 -4.63
N TRP A 23 4.17 26.67 -4.09
CA TRP A 23 3.35 25.71 -4.85
C TRP A 23 1.93 26.23 -5.05
N THR A 24 1.47 26.36 -6.29
CA THR A 24 0.09 26.74 -6.65
C THR A 24 -0.72 25.50 -6.95
N LEU A 25 -1.87 25.33 -6.28
CA LEU A 25 -2.77 24.20 -6.44
C LEU A 25 -3.63 24.39 -7.70
N VAL A 26 -3.32 23.68 -8.78
CA VAL A 26 -3.89 23.93 -10.13
C VAL A 26 -5.02 22.99 -10.52
N GLU A 27 -5.11 21.83 -9.89
CA GLU A 27 -6.11 20.81 -10.20
C GLU A 27 -6.42 20.01 -8.94
N GLN A 28 -7.68 19.67 -8.71
CA GLN A 28 -8.10 18.78 -7.64
C GLN A 28 -8.33 17.38 -8.20
N PHE A 29 -7.72 16.36 -7.58
CA PHE A 29 -8.01 14.98 -7.93
C PHE A 29 -9.35 14.54 -7.36
N THR A 30 -10.24 14.07 -8.22
CA THR A 30 -11.50 13.45 -7.81
C THR A 30 -11.23 11.99 -7.45
N PRO A 31 -11.54 11.55 -6.22
CA PRO A 31 -11.43 10.13 -5.87
C PRO A 31 -12.25 9.28 -6.83
N ALA A 32 -11.70 8.18 -7.34
CA ALA A 32 -12.47 7.22 -8.13
C ALA A 32 -13.67 6.72 -7.31
N LYS A 33 -14.82 6.44 -7.95
CA LYS A 33 -16.09 6.04 -7.30
C LYS A 33 -15.96 4.89 -6.29
N HIS A 34 -14.89 4.09 -6.35
CA HIS A 34 -14.58 2.98 -5.46
C HIS A 34 -13.23 3.15 -4.74
N SER A 35 -12.73 4.39 -4.68
CA SER A 35 -11.49 4.70 -3.98
C SER A 35 -11.70 4.53 -2.46
N THR A 36 -10.93 3.64 -1.87
CA THR A 36 -10.79 3.49 -0.42
C THR A 36 -9.62 4.33 0.11
N GLY A 37 -9.12 5.25 -0.71
CA GLY A 37 -8.08 6.19 -0.34
C GLY A 37 -8.52 7.04 0.85
N GLY A 38 -7.63 7.19 1.82
CA GLY A 38 -7.81 7.73 3.17
C GLY A 38 -8.91 8.78 3.31
N ASN A 39 -9.82 8.55 4.22
CA ASN A 39 -11.04 9.31 4.46
C ASN A 39 -10.82 10.79 4.83
N PHE A 40 -9.58 11.27 4.94
CA PHE A 40 -9.26 12.55 5.57
C PHE A 40 -8.42 13.51 4.70
N GLY A 41 -8.06 13.14 3.46
CA GLY A 41 -7.22 13.98 2.60
C GLY A 41 -7.82 14.22 1.22
N VAL A 42 -7.66 15.44 0.71
CA VAL A 42 -7.97 15.82 -0.68
C VAL A 42 -6.65 15.94 -1.43
N GLY A 43 -6.53 15.26 -2.59
CA GLY A 43 -5.37 15.34 -3.45
C GLY A 43 -5.45 16.52 -4.42
N TYR A 44 -4.33 17.21 -4.59
CA TYR A 44 -4.20 18.29 -5.58
C TYR A 44 -2.93 18.08 -6.40
N LYS A 45 -3.01 18.45 -7.68
CA LYS A 45 -1.83 18.74 -8.49
C LYS A 45 -1.39 20.16 -8.21
N ALA A 46 -0.10 20.35 -7.94
CA ALA A 46 0.49 21.65 -7.69
C ALA A 46 1.61 21.93 -8.70
N LYS A 47 1.85 23.23 -8.96
CA LYS A 47 2.93 23.71 -9.83
C LYS A 47 3.75 24.77 -9.10
N ARG A 48 5.07 24.75 -9.36
CA ARG A 48 6.02 25.78 -8.94
C ARG A 48 7.02 25.99 -10.08
N GLY A 49 6.81 27.02 -10.91
CA GLY A 49 7.50 27.14 -12.19
C GLY A 49 7.20 25.92 -13.08
N ASP A 50 8.24 25.23 -13.54
CA ASP A 50 8.11 24.01 -14.36
C ASP A 50 7.97 22.72 -13.52
N GLU A 51 8.17 22.80 -12.24
CA GLU A 51 8.01 21.66 -11.34
C GLU A 51 6.54 21.34 -11.10
N VAL A 52 6.25 20.04 -10.97
CA VAL A 52 4.93 19.53 -10.61
C VAL A 52 5.01 18.66 -9.37
N ALA A 53 3.97 18.72 -8.52
CA ALA A 53 3.89 17.96 -7.29
C ALA A 53 2.46 17.44 -7.05
N PHE A 54 2.35 16.41 -6.22
CA PHE A 54 1.11 16.00 -5.58
C PHE A 54 1.05 16.60 -4.18
N VAL A 55 -0.07 17.22 -3.83
CA VAL A 55 -0.33 17.75 -2.48
C VAL A 55 -1.50 17.01 -1.87
N LYS A 56 -1.25 16.32 -0.74
CA LYS A 56 -2.29 15.73 0.11
C LYS A 56 -2.68 16.76 1.16
N ALA A 57 -3.89 17.29 1.07
CA ALA A 57 -4.42 18.30 1.97
C ALA A 57 -5.36 17.66 3.01
N VAL A 58 -5.02 17.74 4.29
CA VAL A 58 -5.83 17.25 5.41
C VAL A 58 -6.48 18.44 6.10
N TYR A 59 -7.80 18.49 6.05
CA TYR A 59 -8.61 19.60 6.59
C TYR A 59 -9.00 19.32 8.03
N PHE A 60 -8.52 20.13 8.96
CA PHE A 60 -8.83 19.96 10.38
C PHE A 60 -10.28 20.28 10.75
N VAL A 61 -10.98 21.07 9.93
CA VAL A 61 -12.41 21.33 10.10
C VAL A 61 -13.25 20.03 10.11
N ALA A 62 -12.77 18.94 9.49
CA ALA A 62 -13.47 17.67 9.53
C ALA A 62 -13.64 17.11 10.95
N ALA A 63 -12.74 17.47 11.87
CA ALA A 63 -12.82 17.05 13.27
C ALA A 63 -13.93 17.76 14.05
N VAL A 64 -14.34 18.96 13.64
CA VAL A 64 -15.33 19.79 14.35
C VAL A 64 -16.72 19.14 14.37
N SER A 65 -17.04 18.34 13.37
CA SER A 65 -18.31 17.62 13.24
C SER A 65 -18.34 16.26 13.95
N ALA A 66 -17.27 15.86 14.61
CA ALA A 66 -17.20 14.60 15.34
C ALA A 66 -17.95 14.68 16.68
N ALA A 67 -18.33 13.52 17.23
CA ALA A 67 -18.98 13.45 18.56
C ALA A 67 -18.09 14.02 19.68
N ASP A 68 -16.77 13.84 19.58
CA ASP A 68 -15.76 14.48 20.40
C ASP A 68 -14.78 15.24 19.49
N PRO A 69 -14.99 16.54 19.25
CA PRO A 69 -14.17 17.35 18.35
C PRO A 69 -12.70 17.47 18.79
N LEU A 70 -12.42 17.53 20.10
CA LEU A 70 -11.06 17.69 20.61
C LEU A 70 -10.24 16.40 20.38
N MET A 71 -10.81 15.25 20.72
CA MET A 71 -10.18 13.96 20.48
C MET A 71 -9.98 13.70 18.99
N ALA A 72 -10.98 14.03 18.16
CA ALA A 72 -10.89 13.89 16.71
C ALA A 72 -9.79 14.79 16.10
N LEU A 73 -9.69 16.04 16.56
CA LEU A 73 -8.64 16.97 16.12
C LEU A 73 -7.25 16.48 16.53
N GLN A 74 -7.11 16.03 17.78
CA GLN A 74 -5.84 15.50 18.29
C GLN A 74 -5.39 14.30 17.48
N SER A 75 -6.29 13.34 17.18
CA SER A 75 -6.01 12.17 16.34
C SER A 75 -5.58 12.58 14.94
N LEU A 76 -6.33 13.48 14.32
CA LEU A 76 -6.07 13.93 12.95
C LEU A 76 -4.72 14.66 12.81
N VAL A 77 -4.37 15.50 13.78
CA VAL A 77 -3.08 16.20 13.84
C VAL A 77 -1.96 15.19 14.08
N ALA A 78 -2.14 14.23 14.99
CA ALA A 78 -1.15 13.18 15.26
C ALA A 78 -0.89 12.32 14.01
N GLU A 79 -1.94 11.89 13.31
CA GLU A 79 -1.86 11.11 12.08
C GLU A 79 -1.15 11.86 10.96
N ALA A 80 -1.52 13.14 10.72
CA ALA A 80 -0.89 13.98 9.69
C ALA A 80 0.59 14.25 10.00
N THR A 81 0.92 14.51 11.27
CA THR A 81 2.29 14.72 11.71
C THR A 81 3.13 13.45 11.56
N PHE A 82 2.57 12.31 11.96
CA PHE A 82 3.25 11.02 11.85
C PHE A 82 3.55 10.65 10.40
N GLU A 83 2.58 10.81 9.47
CA GLU A 83 2.79 10.55 8.04
C GLU A 83 3.91 11.43 7.46
N LYS A 84 3.90 12.72 7.81
CA LYS A 84 4.95 13.68 7.44
C LYS A 84 6.33 13.22 7.95
N ASP A 85 6.43 12.84 9.22
CA ASP A 85 7.70 12.44 9.83
C ASP A 85 8.25 11.13 9.23
N VAL A 86 7.37 10.19 8.91
CA VAL A 86 7.76 8.96 8.20
C VAL A 86 8.29 9.26 6.81
N LEU A 87 7.62 10.12 6.03
CA LEU A 87 8.07 10.48 4.69
C LEU A 87 9.38 11.26 4.70
N ALA A 88 9.55 12.18 5.65
CA ALA A 88 10.83 12.89 5.87
C ALA A 88 11.95 11.90 6.18
N PHE A 89 11.72 10.95 7.10
CA PHE A 89 12.68 9.88 7.40
C PHE A 89 13.02 9.03 6.15
N CYS A 90 12.02 8.63 5.35
CA CYS A 90 12.26 7.89 4.11
C CYS A 90 13.14 8.69 3.13
N ALA A 91 12.94 10.01 3.03
CA ALA A 91 13.74 10.88 2.19
C ALA A 91 15.19 10.99 2.70
N ASP A 92 15.40 11.19 4.01
CA ASP A 92 16.72 11.23 4.64
C ASP A 92 17.49 9.92 4.44
N GLN A 93 16.80 8.78 4.52
CA GLN A 93 17.36 7.46 4.23
C GLN A 93 17.49 7.15 2.72
N LYS A 94 17.15 8.11 1.85
CA LYS A 94 17.21 7.97 0.38
C LYS A 94 16.47 6.71 -0.15
N MET A 95 15.30 6.41 0.40
CA MET A 95 14.50 5.26 -0.03
C MET A 95 13.92 5.50 -1.42
N SER A 96 14.54 4.92 -2.43
CA SER A 96 14.26 5.22 -3.85
C SER A 96 12.92 4.70 -4.36
N ARG A 97 12.30 3.72 -3.65
CA ARG A 97 11.02 3.11 -4.03
C ARG A 97 9.84 3.54 -3.16
N VAL A 98 10.03 4.54 -2.29
CA VAL A 98 8.97 5.29 -1.61
C VAL A 98 8.74 6.60 -2.35
N LEU A 99 7.49 7.10 -2.43
CA LEU A 99 7.20 8.40 -3.03
C LEU A 99 8.05 9.49 -2.37
N LYS A 100 8.68 10.31 -3.21
CA LYS A 100 9.62 11.35 -2.74
C LYS A 100 8.87 12.44 -1.98
N TYR A 101 9.27 12.68 -0.75
CA TYR A 101 8.84 13.81 0.05
C TYR A 101 9.50 15.10 -0.48
N LEU A 102 8.70 16.15 -0.73
CA LEU A 102 9.15 17.44 -1.23
C LEU A 102 8.97 18.55 -0.19
N GLY A 103 8.12 18.34 0.82
CA GLY A 103 7.90 19.31 1.87
C GLY A 103 6.55 19.13 2.57
N HIS A 104 6.37 19.95 3.60
CA HIS A 104 5.12 20.04 4.34
C HIS A 104 4.94 21.45 4.86
N GLU A 105 3.71 21.93 4.84
CA GLU A 105 3.36 23.18 5.49
C GLU A 105 1.90 23.18 5.99
N TYR A 106 1.66 24.00 6.98
CA TYR A 106 0.30 24.34 7.38
C TYR A 106 -0.15 25.57 6.62
N PHE A 107 -1.26 25.46 5.91
CA PHE A 107 -1.86 26.54 5.15
C PHE A 107 -3.22 26.91 5.71
N ASN A 108 -3.53 28.20 5.70
CA ASN A 108 -4.85 28.71 6.05
C ASN A 108 -5.39 29.53 4.86
N PRO A 109 -6.44 29.08 4.18
CA PRO A 109 -6.97 29.76 3.00
C PRO A 109 -7.71 31.09 3.32
N GLY A 110 -8.02 31.34 4.59
CA GLY A 110 -8.72 32.52 5.08
C GLY A 110 -7.89 33.33 6.08
N ASN A 111 -8.47 33.66 7.22
CA ASN A 111 -7.78 34.37 8.30
C ASN A 111 -6.74 33.44 8.97
N PRO A 112 -5.45 33.81 9.01
CA PRO A 112 -4.40 33.01 9.65
C PRO A 112 -4.64 32.68 11.13
N ALA A 113 -5.42 33.50 11.83
CA ALA A 113 -5.80 33.28 13.23
C ALA A 113 -6.93 32.24 13.40
N ASP A 114 -7.61 31.86 12.33
CA ASP A 114 -8.69 30.88 12.37
C ASP A 114 -8.17 29.45 12.25
N LEU A 115 -7.99 28.79 13.38
CA LEU A 115 -7.51 27.41 13.45
C LEU A 115 -8.46 26.40 12.78
N HIS A 116 -9.75 26.69 12.67
CA HIS A 116 -10.74 25.80 12.06
C HIS A 116 -10.49 25.60 10.55
N ASN A 117 -9.98 26.63 9.87
CA ASN A 117 -9.67 26.57 8.44
C ASN A 117 -8.25 26.08 8.14
N ARG A 118 -7.48 25.72 9.17
CA ARG A 118 -6.11 25.25 8.99
C ARG A 118 -6.08 23.91 8.29
N VAL A 119 -5.18 23.78 7.30
CA VAL A 119 -4.99 22.58 6.47
C VAL A 119 -3.54 22.15 6.55
N SER A 120 -3.31 20.86 6.78
CA SER A 120 -1.99 20.25 6.65
C SER A 120 -1.76 19.86 5.19
N CYS A 121 -0.78 20.45 4.54
CA CYS A 121 -0.42 20.22 3.14
C CYS A 121 0.88 19.43 3.05
N LEU A 122 0.78 18.14 2.73
CA LEU A 122 1.91 17.24 2.52
C LEU A 122 2.23 17.22 1.03
N ILE A 123 3.46 17.60 0.66
CA ILE A 123 3.91 17.78 -0.72
C ILE A 123 4.83 16.63 -1.11
N MET A 124 4.48 15.95 -2.19
CA MET A 124 5.20 14.76 -2.69
C MET A 124 5.38 14.84 -4.20
N GLU A 125 6.27 14.02 -4.75
CA GLU A 125 6.36 13.86 -6.21
C GLU A 125 5.03 13.42 -6.80
N LEU A 126 4.72 13.93 -7.98
CA LEU A 126 3.50 13.57 -8.71
C LEU A 126 3.72 12.27 -9.47
N GLY A 127 2.88 11.27 -9.20
CA GLY A 127 2.77 10.08 -10.03
C GLY A 127 1.77 10.26 -11.16
N SER A 128 1.83 9.37 -12.15
CA SER A 128 0.93 9.40 -13.31
C SER A 128 -0.39 8.67 -13.05
N ASP A 129 -0.35 7.50 -12.43
CA ASP A 129 -1.53 6.66 -12.16
C ASP A 129 -1.23 5.68 -11.02
N ASP A 130 -2.29 5.18 -10.36
CA ASP A 130 -2.17 4.06 -9.44
C ASP A 130 -2.23 2.71 -10.20
N LEU A 131 -1.79 1.64 -9.55
CA LEU A 131 -1.75 0.33 -10.18
C LEU A 131 -3.13 -0.20 -10.59
N ARG A 132 -4.23 0.22 -9.94
CA ARG A 132 -5.60 -0.13 -10.37
C ARG A 132 -5.90 0.49 -11.74
N GLY A 133 -5.64 1.79 -11.89
CA GLY A 133 -5.82 2.49 -13.16
C GLY A 133 -4.94 1.91 -14.26
N MET A 134 -3.68 1.59 -13.94
CA MET A 134 -2.75 0.94 -14.88
C MET A 134 -3.27 -0.42 -15.34
N VAL A 135 -3.76 -1.26 -14.40
CA VAL A 135 -4.29 -2.59 -14.70
C VAL A 135 -5.50 -2.53 -15.64
N HIS A 136 -6.36 -1.52 -15.51
CA HIS A 136 -7.52 -1.37 -16.38
C HIS A 136 -7.20 -0.78 -17.77
N LYS A 137 -6.18 0.09 -17.85
CA LYS A 137 -5.84 0.82 -19.08
C LYS A 137 -4.94 0.05 -20.03
N THR A 138 -4.19 -0.94 -19.54
CA THR A 138 -3.15 -1.61 -20.32
C THR A 138 -3.66 -2.89 -20.95
N ALA A 139 -4.14 -2.81 -22.17
CA ALA A 139 -4.35 -3.99 -23.04
C ALA A 139 -2.97 -4.58 -23.39
N GLY A 140 -2.78 -5.89 -23.16
CA GLY A 140 -1.53 -6.57 -23.54
C GLY A 140 -0.44 -6.58 -22.48
N ARG A 141 -0.77 -6.41 -21.19
CA ARG A 141 0.15 -6.67 -20.09
C ARG A 141 0.71 -8.08 -20.19
N ASN A 142 2.03 -8.18 -20.13
CA ASN A 142 2.70 -9.47 -20.10
C ASN A 142 3.12 -9.82 -18.66
N PHE A 143 3.44 -11.05 -18.45
CA PHE A 143 3.88 -11.55 -17.14
C PHE A 143 5.17 -10.88 -16.64
N THR A 144 6.04 -10.46 -17.56
CA THR A 144 7.27 -9.73 -17.25
C THR A 144 6.97 -8.41 -16.56
N TRP A 145 5.97 -7.66 -17.02
CA TRP A 145 5.54 -6.43 -16.38
C TRP A 145 5.05 -6.66 -14.93
N ASN A 146 4.27 -7.74 -14.69
CA ASN A 146 3.84 -8.09 -13.35
C ASN A 146 5.04 -8.30 -12.41
N LEU A 147 6.07 -9.00 -12.87
CA LEU A 147 7.30 -9.25 -12.09
C LEU A 147 8.13 -7.98 -11.87
N GLN A 148 8.14 -7.02 -12.80
CA GLN A 148 8.81 -5.73 -12.63
C GLN A 148 8.13 -4.90 -11.54
N ILE A 149 6.79 -4.82 -11.53
CA ILE A 149 6.03 -4.18 -10.46
C ILE A 149 6.34 -4.84 -9.12
N MET A 150 6.31 -6.17 -9.06
CA MET A 150 6.64 -6.92 -7.85
C MET A 150 8.06 -6.64 -7.35
N ARG A 151 9.03 -6.52 -8.25
CA ARG A 151 10.42 -6.15 -7.93
C ARG A 151 10.47 -4.79 -7.22
N ASP A 152 9.81 -3.79 -7.79
CA ASP A 152 9.85 -2.42 -7.27
C ASP A 152 9.17 -2.31 -5.89
N VAL A 153 8.01 -2.97 -5.71
CA VAL A 153 7.32 -3.00 -4.42
C VAL A 153 8.10 -3.80 -3.38
N ALA A 154 8.71 -4.94 -3.76
CA ALA A 154 9.58 -5.70 -2.85
C ALA A 154 10.81 -4.90 -2.42
N GLN A 155 11.38 -4.09 -3.31
CA GLN A 155 12.49 -3.18 -2.98
C GLN A 155 12.02 -2.08 -2.00
N ALA A 156 10.83 -1.51 -2.20
CA ALA A 156 10.26 -0.55 -1.24
C ALA A 156 10.12 -1.16 0.15
N LEU A 157 9.54 -2.36 0.24
CA LEU A 157 9.38 -3.07 1.51
C LEU A 157 10.73 -3.39 2.16
N ALA A 158 11.74 -3.81 1.38
CA ALA A 158 13.09 -4.06 1.90
C ALA A 158 13.71 -2.79 2.48
N GLN A 159 13.53 -1.63 1.82
CA GLN A 159 13.99 -0.34 2.33
C GLN A 159 13.27 0.06 3.62
N LEU A 160 11.94 -0.07 3.66
CA LEU A 160 11.12 0.25 4.83
C LEU A 160 11.46 -0.64 6.02
N HIS A 161 11.50 -1.97 5.84
CA HIS A 161 11.82 -2.93 6.92
C HIS A 161 13.22 -2.69 7.50
N LYS A 162 14.21 -2.36 6.64
CA LYS A 162 15.55 -1.95 7.10
C LYS A 162 15.50 -0.70 7.99
N GLY A 163 14.57 0.22 7.72
CA GLY A 163 14.31 1.42 8.54
C GLY A 163 13.40 1.18 9.75
N GLY A 164 13.06 -0.08 10.08
CA GLY A 164 12.14 -0.41 11.16
C GLY A 164 10.69 0.02 10.92
N ILE A 165 10.29 0.13 9.66
CA ILE A 165 8.93 0.52 9.23
C ILE A 165 8.26 -0.66 8.54
N ALA A 166 7.02 -0.97 8.93
CA ALA A 166 6.15 -1.88 8.19
C ALA A 166 4.98 -1.09 7.61
N HIS A 167 4.68 -1.33 6.32
CA HIS A 167 3.72 -0.51 5.58
C HIS A 167 2.27 -0.74 5.98
N GLN A 168 1.87 -1.97 6.19
CA GLN A 168 0.56 -2.45 6.65
C GLN A 168 -0.64 -2.14 5.73
N ASP A 169 -0.43 -1.48 4.58
CA ASP A 169 -1.51 -1.15 3.64
C ASP A 169 -1.04 -1.26 2.16
N ILE A 170 -0.25 -2.30 1.84
CA ILE A 170 0.14 -2.57 0.45
C ILE A 170 -1.07 -3.06 -0.34
N LYS A 171 -1.49 -2.25 -1.29
CA LYS A 171 -2.61 -2.52 -2.20
C LYS A 171 -2.43 -1.77 -3.53
N PRO A 172 -3.17 -2.11 -4.59
CA PRO A 172 -2.99 -1.50 -5.91
C PRO A 172 -3.10 0.03 -5.93
N SER A 173 -3.94 0.63 -5.07
CA SER A 173 -4.08 2.09 -4.99
C SER A 173 -2.91 2.81 -4.34
N ASN A 174 -2.05 2.09 -3.62
CA ASN A 174 -0.89 2.65 -2.92
C ASN A 174 0.43 2.37 -3.69
N VAL A 175 0.33 1.79 -4.89
CA VAL A 175 1.46 1.58 -5.81
C VAL A 175 1.27 2.51 -7.00
N ILE A 176 2.16 3.49 -7.12
CA ILE A 176 2.04 4.64 -8.02
C ILE A 176 3.11 4.57 -9.10
N SER A 177 2.72 4.73 -10.37
CA SER A 177 3.66 4.90 -11.47
C SER A 177 4.26 6.31 -11.45
N VAL A 178 5.57 6.39 -11.50
CA VAL A 178 6.29 7.68 -11.46
C VAL A 178 7.05 7.99 -12.76
N GLU A 179 7.37 6.95 -13.54
CA GLU A 179 8.09 7.08 -14.82
C GLU A 179 7.61 6.01 -15.81
N GLY A 180 7.59 6.37 -17.07
CA GLY A 180 7.21 5.50 -18.19
C GLY A 180 5.70 5.37 -18.41
N ALA A 181 5.33 4.87 -19.58
CA ALA A 181 3.93 4.57 -19.92
C ALA A 181 3.55 3.19 -19.35
N PRO A 182 2.26 2.96 -19.00
CA PRO A 182 1.78 1.65 -18.57
C PRO A 182 2.16 0.55 -19.59
N GLY A 183 2.75 -0.55 -19.09
CA GLY A 183 3.14 -1.69 -19.93
C GLY A 183 4.50 -1.57 -20.63
N VAL A 184 5.21 -0.45 -20.47
CA VAL A 184 6.58 -0.29 -20.97
C VAL A 184 7.56 -0.98 -20.02
N ALA A 185 8.60 -1.62 -20.56
CA ALA A 185 9.58 -2.39 -19.81
C ALA A 185 10.32 -1.58 -18.72
N ASP A 186 10.42 -0.27 -18.90
CA ASP A 186 11.12 0.65 -17.98
C ASP A 186 10.17 1.43 -17.04
N SER A 187 8.86 1.09 -17.02
CA SER A 187 7.96 1.74 -16.09
C SER A 187 8.36 1.42 -14.65
N GLN A 188 8.53 2.47 -13.86
CA GLN A 188 8.88 2.36 -12.45
C GLN A 188 7.67 2.69 -11.58
N VAL A 189 7.53 1.91 -10.50
CA VAL A 189 6.53 2.22 -9.50
C VAL A 189 7.20 2.50 -8.15
N LYS A 190 6.49 3.29 -7.35
CA LYS A 190 6.83 3.57 -5.96
C LYS A 190 5.65 3.32 -5.05
N VAL A 191 5.95 3.00 -3.81
CA VAL A 191 4.93 2.85 -2.77
C VAL A 191 4.63 4.21 -2.16
N GLY A 192 3.35 4.54 -2.04
CA GLY A 192 2.84 5.76 -1.42
C GLY A 192 1.91 5.48 -0.26
N ASP A 193 1.30 6.54 0.29
CA ASP A 193 0.38 6.51 1.43
C ASP A 193 0.99 5.87 2.69
N MET A 194 1.92 6.61 3.31
CA MET A 194 2.54 6.22 4.58
C MET A 194 1.64 6.47 5.81
N GLY A 195 0.38 6.82 5.58
CA GLY A 195 -0.56 7.17 6.64
C GLY A 195 -1.03 6.01 7.52
N ARG A 196 -0.67 4.75 7.21
CA ARG A 196 -1.06 3.56 7.99
C ARG A 196 0.13 2.70 8.44
N VAL A 197 1.34 3.19 8.20
CA VAL A 197 2.54 2.44 8.59
C VAL A 197 2.65 2.34 10.12
N VAL A 198 3.41 1.35 10.56
CA VAL A 198 3.81 1.20 11.96
C VAL A 198 5.33 1.22 12.04
N ARG A 199 5.86 1.76 13.13
CA ARG A 199 7.31 1.86 13.38
C ARG A 199 7.69 1.04 14.60
N ARG A 200 8.82 0.35 14.51
CA ARG A 200 9.32 -0.50 15.60
C ARG A 200 9.85 0.34 16.76
N ASP A 201 10.71 1.28 16.46
CA ASP A 201 11.51 2.00 17.46
C ASP A 201 10.89 3.35 17.87
N THR A 202 9.93 3.85 17.08
CA THR A 202 9.22 5.12 17.33
C THR A 202 7.73 4.89 17.10
N PRO A 203 7.01 4.31 18.07
CA PRO A 203 5.59 4.00 17.91
C PRO A 203 4.77 5.23 17.53
N GLY A 204 3.90 5.05 16.52
CA GLY A 204 2.96 6.05 16.04
C GLY A 204 1.52 5.71 16.39
N PRO A 205 0.54 6.49 15.88
CA PRO A 205 -0.89 6.34 16.20
C PRO A 205 -1.45 4.95 15.93
N PHE A 206 -0.86 4.22 14.96
CA PHE A 206 -1.38 2.94 14.48
C PHE A 206 -0.72 1.72 15.12
N ASN A 207 0.31 1.90 15.94
CA ASN A 207 1.06 0.78 16.52
C ASN A 207 0.21 -0.10 17.45
N ALA A 208 -0.74 0.51 18.17
CA ALA A 208 -1.67 -0.21 19.07
C ALA A 208 -2.81 -0.92 18.32
N MET A 209 -3.04 -0.59 17.04
CA MET A 209 -4.10 -1.23 16.26
C MET A 209 -3.69 -2.65 15.86
N SER A 210 -4.63 -3.58 15.98
CA SER A 210 -4.44 -4.95 15.48
C SER A 210 -4.22 -4.94 13.98
N TRP A 211 -5.01 -4.12 13.25
CA TRP A 211 -4.88 -3.90 11.82
C TRP A 211 -5.15 -2.45 11.44
N PRO A 212 -4.15 -1.70 10.95
CA PRO A 212 -4.34 -0.31 10.52
C PRO A 212 -4.76 -0.15 9.05
N GLY A 213 -4.54 -1.16 8.20
CA GLY A 213 -4.72 -1.12 6.76
C GLY A 213 -6.11 -1.50 6.26
N ASP A 214 -6.24 -1.68 4.94
CA ASP A 214 -7.49 -2.10 4.28
C ASP A 214 -7.78 -3.58 4.54
N GLY A 215 -8.95 -3.87 5.11
CA GLY A 215 -9.37 -5.23 5.45
C GLY A 215 -9.41 -6.22 4.27
N ARG A 216 -9.56 -5.71 3.03
CA ARG A 216 -9.57 -6.55 1.81
C ARG A 216 -8.20 -7.10 1.42
N TYR A 217 -7.13 -6.57 2.00
CA TYR A 217 -5.76 -7.02 1.80
C TYR A 217 -5.14 -7.57 3.09
N MET A 218 -5.90 -7.56 4.16
CA MET A 218 -5.49 -8.05 5.48
C MET A 218 -5.13 -9.54 5.43
N PRO A 219 -4.01 -9.98 6.01
CA PRO A 219 -3.65 -11.38 6.05
C PRO A 219 -4.56 -12.20 6.97
N PRO A 220 -4.67 -13.53 6.75
CA PRO A 220 -5.68 -14.38 7.39
C PRO A 220 -5.67 -14.32 8.92
N GLU A 221 -4.49 -14.36 9.52
CA GLU A 221 -4.34 -14.34 10.98
C GLU A 221 -5.06 -13.16 11.63
N ARG A 222 -5.14 -12.01 10.92
CA ARG A 222 -5.78 -10.80 11.44
C ARG A 222 -7.30 -10.89 11.45
N TRP A 223 -7.86 -11.59 10.48
CA TRP A 223 -9.31 -11.83 10.44
C TRP A 223 -9.82 -12.67 11.63
N TYR A 224 -8.94 -13.51 12.19
CA TYR A 224 -9.24 -14.32 13.38
C TYR A 224 -8.66 -13.71 14.66
N GLY A 225 -8.29 -12.43 14.64
CA GLY A 225 -7.81 -11.69 15.80
C GLY A 225 -6.42 -12.08 16.30
N TYR A 226 -5.68 -12.92 15.56
CA TYR A 226 -4.35 -13.34 15.97
C TYR A 226 -3.30 -12.29 15.61
N LEU A 227 -2.56 -11.84 16.62
CA LEU A 227 -1.41 -10.96 16.50
C LEU A 227 -0.18 -11.67 17.05
N PRO A 228 0.78 -12.08 16.19
CA PRO A 228 2.05 -12.64 16.67
C PRO A 228 2.75 -11.70 17.67
N PRO A 229 3.45 -12.25 18.68
CA PRO A 229 4.03 -11.43 19.74
C PRO A 229 5.26 -10.62 19.30
N ASN A 230 6.00 -11.10 18.30
CA ASN A 230 7.18 -10.38 17.81
C ASN A 230 6.87 -9.51 16.59
N TRP A 231 7.65 -8.44 16.41
CA TRP A 231 7.49 -7.46 15.34
C TRP A 231 7.55 -8.08 13.94
N THR A 232 8.54 -8.93 13.70
CA THR A 232 8.78 -9.51 12.37
C THR A 232 7.59 -10.34 11.90
N ASP A 233 7.05 -11.21 12.75
CA ASP A 233 5.89 -12.04 12.40
C ASP A 233 4.58 -11.24 12.40
N ALA A 234 4.49 -10.22 13.27
CA ALA A 234 3.30 -9.39 13.38
C ALA A 234 3.17 -8.39 12.25
N ARG A 235 4.26 -7.79 11.79
CA ARG A 235 4.22 -6.62 10.91
C ARG A 235 4.92 -6.86 9.56
N GLU A 236 6.19 -7.29 9.57
CA GLU A 236 6.93 -7.52 8.32
C GLU A 236 6.37 -8.72 7.53
N ALA A 237 5.93 -9.78 8.22
CA ALA A 237 5.29 -10.91 7.57
C ALA A 237 3.90 -10.55 7.00
N SER A 238 3.18 -9.59 7.59
CA SER A 238 1.94 -9.07 7.01
C SER A 238 2.20 -8.32 5.69
N ASP A 239 3.26 -7.51 5.62
CA ASP A 239 3.66 -6.84 4.37
C ASP A 239 4.03 -7.86 3.27
N ALA A 240 4.71 -8.94 3.63
CA ALA A 240 5.02 -10.01 2.68
C ALA A 240 3.74 -10.67 2.12
N TYR A 241 2.74 -10.92 2.97
CA TYR A 241 1.45 -11.45 2.52
C TYR A 241 0.75 -10.49 1.54
N MET A 242 0.72 -9.20 1.87
CA MET A 242 0.11 -8.19 1.01
C MET A 242 0.85 -8.07 -0.33
N LEU A 243 2.18 -8.19 -0.34
CA LEU A 243 2.97 -8.25 -1.58
C LEU A 243 2.55 -9.45 -2.44
N GLY A 244 2.40 -10.63 -1.85
CA GLY A 244 1.93 -11.82 -2.57
C GLY A 244 0.48 -11.70 -3.05
N SER A 245 -0.41 -11.06 -2.25
CA SER A 245 -1.78 -10.76 -2.66
C SER A 245 -1.83 -9.76 -3.82
N LEU A 246 -0.94 -8.75 -3.82
CA LEU A 246 -0.75 -7.83 -4.93
C LEU A 246 -0.32 -8.56 -6.20
N PHE A 247 0.58 -9.55 -6.09
CA PHE A 247 1.00 -10.36 -7.21
C PHE A 247 -0.17 -11.14 -7.83
N LEU A 248 -0.98 -11.78 -7.01
CA LEU A 248 -2.18 -12.45 -7.50
C LEU A 248 -3.14 -11.46 -8.18
N PHE A 249 -3.35 -10.29 -7.59
CA PHE A 249 -4.16 -9.23 -8.21
C PHE A 249 -3.63 -8.82 -9.60
N LEU A 250 -2.33 -8.67 -9.77
CA LEU A 250 -1.73 -8.38 -11.07
C LEU A 250 -2.00 -9.46 -12.12
N CYS A 251 -2.05 -10.72 -11.69
CA CYS A 251 -2.28 -11.87 -12.56
C CYS A 251 -3.77 -12.12 -12.87
N THR A 252 -4.68 -11.81 -11.92
CA THR A 252 -6.06 -12.27 -11.95
C THR A 252 -7.11 -11.15 -11.85
N GLY A 253 -6.70 -9.94 -11.42
CA GLY A 253 -7.62 -8.83 -11.12
C GLY A 253 -8.29 -8.91 -9.73
N THR A 254 -8.04 -9.97 -8.93
CA THR A 254 -8.67 -10.18 -7.62
C THR A 254 -7.61 -10.41 -6.53
N SER A 255 -7.84 -9.89 -5.32
CA SER A 255 -6.92 -10.10 -4.20
C SER A 255 -6.99 -11.55 -3.68
N LEU A 256 -5.84 -12.05 -3.20
CA LEU A 256 -5.73 -13.40 -2.64
C LEU A 256 -6.71 -13.62 -1.49
N GLN A 257 -6.88 -12.62 -0.63
CA GLN A 257 -7.75 -12.69 0.54
C GLN A 257 -9.21 -13.00 0.16
N ILE A 258 -9.73 -12.32 -0.86
CA ILE A 258 -11.11 -12.55 -1.34
C ILE A 258 -11.26 -13.99 -1.83
N LEU A 259 -10.31 -14.46 -2.65
CA LEU A 259 -10.36 -15.81 -3.20
C LEU A 259 -10.23 -16.88 -2.12
N VAL A 260 -9.33 -16.70 -1.15
CA VAL A 260 -9.18 -17.65 -0.04
C VAL A 260 -10.49 -17.76 0.75
N PHE A 261 -11.09 -16.63 1.14
CA PHE A 261 -12.33 -16.66 1.92
C PHE A 261 -13.56 -17.20 1.16
N GLN A 262 -13.58 -17.08 -0.15
CA GLN A 262 -14.60 -17.74 -0.96
C GLN A 262 -14.45 -19.28 -0.99
N ASN A 263 -13.25 -19.78 -0.69
CA ASN A 263 -12.93 -21.21 -0.71
C ASN A 263 -12.87 -21.86 0.68
N ILE A 264 -13.16 -21.10 1.75
CA ILE A 264 -13.25 -21.63 3.12
C ILE A 264 -14.68 -22.11 3.39
N PRO A 265 -14.87 -23.31 4.00
CA PRO A 265 -16.21 -23.77 4.44
C PRO A 265 -16.83 -22.80 5.47
N ASP A 266 -18.16 -22.63 5.41
CA ASP A 266 -18.89 -21.65 6.23
C ASP A 266 -18.59 -21.71 7.74
N PRO A 267 -18.46 -22.89 8.39
CA PRO A 267 -18.15 -22.96 9.83
C PRO A 267 -16.77 -22.37 10.22
N PHE A 268 -15.84 -22.28 9.24
CA PHE A 268 -14.50 -21.76 9.45
C PHE A 268 -14.34 -20.29 9.02
N LYS A 269 -15.39 -19.66 8.51
CA LYS A 269 -15.33 -18.24 8.11
C LYS A 269 -15.15 -17.31 9.31
N PRO A 270 -14.49 -16.15 9.13
CA PRO A 270 -14.41 -15.12 10.18
C PRO A 270 -15.79 -14.76 10.70
N GLY A 271 -15.93 -14.70 12.02
CA GLY A 271 -17.21 -14.47 12.69
C GLY A 271 -18.07 -15.72 12.94
N ALA A 272 -17.86 -16.83 12.22
CA ALA A 272 -18.45 -18.14 12.52
C ALA A 272 -17.51 -19.03 13.34
N TRP A 273 -16.22 -19.00 13.03
CA TRP A 273 -15.22 -19.78 13.76
C TRP A 273 -14.87 -19.14 15.10
N MET A 274 -14.98 -19.91 16.18
CA MET A 274 -14.74 -19.47 17.56
C MET A 274 -13.50 -20.14 18.19
N GLY A 275 -12.81 -21.03 17.46
CA GLY A 275 -11.66 -21.80 17.99
C GLY A 275 -10.33 -21.01 18.04
N GLY A 276 -10.31 -19.75 17.58
CA GLY A 276 -9.07 -18.97 17.50
C GLY A 276 -8.24 -19.31 16.28
N PHE A 277 -6.97 -18.89 16.27
CA PHE A 277 -6.02 -19.16 15.18
C PHE A 277 -5.18 -20.41 15.52
N ASP A 278 -5.81 -21.56 15.50
CA ASP A 278 -5.28 -22.86 15.89
C ASP A 278 -4.90 -23.76 14.70
N GLN A 279 -4.48 -25.00 14.98
CA GLN A 279 -4.02 -25.95 13.96
C GLN A 279 -5.17 -26.41 13.04
N ASP A 280 -6.39 -26.54 13.54
CA ASP A 280 -7.54 -26.98 12.75
C ASP A 280 -7.91 -25.90 11.72
N LEU A 281 -7.95 -24.63 12.15
CA LEU A 281 -8.17 -23.51 11.25
C LEU A 281 -7.02 -23.38 10.24
N LEU A 282 -5.76 -23.51 10.69
CA LEU A 282 -4.59 -23.42 9.82
C LEU A 282 -4.64 -24.47 8.70
N ALA A 283 -5.07 -25.70 8.98
CA ALA A 283 -5.19 -26.76 7.99
C ALA A 283 -6.23 -26.39 6.91
N VAL A 284 -7.38 -25.88 7.31
CA VAL A 284 -8.44 -25.44 6.40
C VAL A 284 -8.02 -24.25 5.55
N LEU A 285 -7.39 -23.26 6.17
CA LEU A 285 -6.88 -22.07 5.47
C LEU A 285 -5.76 -22.44 4.48
N GLN A 286 -4.87 -23.36 4.84
CA GLN A 286 -3.79 -23.82 3.98
C GLN A 286 -4.31 -24.56 2.76
N ASP A 287 -5.32 -25.44 2.93
CA ASP A 287 -5.95 -26.14 1.83
C ASP A 287 -6.66 -25.17 0.87
N ALA A 288 -7.45 -24.21 1.40
CA ALA A 288 -8.08 -23.17 0.60
C ALA A 288 -7.06 -22.31 -0.16
N HIS A 289 -5.97 -21.92 0.51
CA HIS A 289 -4.87 -21.15 -0.07
C HIS A 289 -4.18 -21.91 -1.21
N ASP A 290 -3.83 -23.18 -1.00
CA ASP A 290 -3.15 -24.00 -2.03
C ASP A 290 -4.04 -24.20 -3.24
N ARG A 291 -5.35 -24.46 -3.05
CA ARG A 291 -6.33 -24.51 -4.15
C ARG A 291 -6.39 -23.21 -4.92
N VAL A 292 -6.44 -22.05 -4.24
CA VAL A 292 -6.48 -20.74 -4.89
C VAL A 292 -5.22 -20.51 -5.73
N LEU A 293 -4.04 -20.77 -5.21
CA LEU A 293 -2.82 -20.61 -5.98
C LEU A 293 -2.77 -21.55 -7.20
N ALA A 294 -3.19 -22.79 -7.05
CA ALA A 294 -3.21 -23.77 -8.14
C ALA A 294 -4.23 -23.38 -9.23
N THR A 295 -5.41 -22.91 -8.83
CA THR A 295 -6.54 -22.62 -9.74
C THR A 295 -6.35 -21.28 -10.46
N TYR A 296 -5.90 -20.25 -9.76
CA TYR A 296 -5.91 -18.88 -10.30
C TYR A 296 -4.52 -18.37 -10.68
N LEU A 297 -3.48 -18.65 -9.89
CA LEU A 297 -2.14 -18.13 -10.19
C LEU A 297 -1.40 -19.01 -11.20
N ARG A 298 -1.37 -20.32 -10.98
CA ARG A 298 -0.57 -21.24 -11.82
C ARG A 298 -0.88 -21.11 -13.31
N PRO A 299 -2.14 -21.07 -13.78
CA PRO A 299 -2.46 -20.91 -15.20
C PRO A 299 -2.03 -19.55 -15.79
N ALA A 300 -1.94 -18.50 -14.95
CA ALA A 300 -1.52 -17.17 -15.38
C ALA A 300 0.00 -17.02 -15.55
N VAL A 301 0.79 -18.03 -15.13
CA VAL A 301 2.25 -18.01 -15.17
C VAL A 301 2.76 -18.78 -16.40
N PRO A 302 3.71 -18.22 -17.19
CA PRO A 302 4.36 -18.95 -18.28
C PRO A 302 4.96 -20.26 -17.83
N SER A 303 4.72 -21.34 -18.58
CA SER A 303 5.11 -22.72 -18.20
C SER A 303 6.55 -22.87 -17.69
N PRO A 304 7.58 -22.26 -18.34
CA PRO A 304 8.97 -22.39 -17.87
C PRO A 304 9.26 -21.76 -16.50
N LEU A 305 8.35 -20.94 -15.97
CA LEU A 305 8.52 -20.20 -14.71
C LEU A 305 7.58 -20.69 -13.60
N GLN A 306 6.64 -21.58 -13.90
CA GLN A 306 5.54 -21.95 -12.99
C GLN A 306 6.03 -22.38 -11.61
N ASP A 307 6.94 -23.34 -11.54
CA ASP A 307 7.33 -23.93 -10.26
C ASP A 307 8.07 -22.93 -9.35
N GLU A 308 8.94 -22.09 -9.94
CA GLU A 308 9.66 -21.07 -9.18
C GLU A 308 8.74 -19.94 -8.73
N VAL A 309 7.81 -19.52 -9.58
CA VAL A 309 6.81 -18.49 -9.25
C VAL A 309 5.84 -19.01 -8.20
N MET A 310 5.40 -20.25 -8.29
CA MET A 310 4.54 -20.87 -7.26
C MET A 310 5.27 -20.99 -5.92
N ALA A 311 6.56 -21.34 -5.92
CA ALA A 311 7.38 -21.38 -4.70
C ALA A 311 7.55 -19.99 -4.09
N LEU A 312 7.75 -18.95 -4.91
CA LEU A 312 7.81 -17.56 -4.49
C LEU A 312 6.48 -17.10 -3.88
N ALA A 313 5.36 -17.33 -4.57
CA ALA A 313 4.03 -16.97 -4.09
C ALA A 313 3.72 -17.65 -2.76
N LYS A 314 3.99 -18.94 -2.62
CA LYS A 314 3.84 -19.67 -1.35
C LYS A 314 4.72 -19.08 -0.24
N ALA A 315 5.96 -18.73 -0.51
CA ALA A 315 6.85 -18.12 0.48
C ALA A 315 6.31 -16.76 0.98
N LEU A 316 5.76 -15.94 0.07
CA LEU A 316 5.16 -14.65 0.40
C LEU A 316 3.86 -14.78 1.21
N THR A 317 3.04 -15.80 0.92
CA THR A 317 1.63 -15.85 1.35
C THR A 317 1.29 -17.03 2.26
N LYS A 318 2.26 -17.72 2.84
CA LYS A 318 1.99 -18.76 3.84
C LYS A 318 0.96 -18.27 4.86
N VAL A 319 -0.02 -19.11 5.14
CA VAL A 319 -1.12 -18.79 6.06
C VAL A 319 -0.60 -18.53 7.47
N ASN A 320 0.30 -19.41 7.95
CA ASN A 320 0.95 -19.19 9.25
C ASN A 320 2.00 -18.07 9.12
N PRO A 321 1.83 -16.91 9.80
CA PRO A 321 2.80 -15.81 9.75
C PRO A 321 4.20 -16.19 10.27
N LEU A 322 4.30 -17.18 11.15
CA LEU A 322 5.57 -17.66 11.71
C LEU A 322 6.47 -18.34 10.65
N ASP A 323 5.87 -18.82 9.56
CA ASP A 323 6.59 -19.52 8.48
C ASP A 323 6.68 -18.69 7.19
N ARG A 324 6.03 -17.52 7.16
CA ARG A 324 5.95 -16.63 6.00
C ARG A 324 7.28 -15.93 5.75
N GLY A 325 7.74 -15.94 4.48
CA GLY A 325 9.01 -15.33 4.07
C GLY A 325 9.97 -16.29 3.40
N ASP A 326 11.22 -15.86 3.21
CA ASP A 326 12.26 -16.72 2.62
C ASP A 326 12.64 -17.85 3.58
N PRO A 327 12.57 -19.12 3.14
CA PRO A 327 12.82 -20.27 4.04
C PRO A 327 14.25 -20.31 4.61
N ARG A 328 15.23 -19.71 3.92
CA ARG A 328 16.62 -19.66 4.44
C ARG A 328 16.76 -18.54 5.48
N ALA A 329 16.13 -17.39 5.25
CA ALA A 329 16.09 -16.31 6.22
C ALA A 329 15.36 -16.74 7.52
N ARG A 330 14.25 -17.45 7.39
CA ARG A 330 13.48 -17.95 8.55
C ARG A 330 14.23 -18.97 9.43
N ARG A 331 15.32 -19.55 8.95
CA ARG A 331 16.20 -20.42 9.73
C ARG A 331 17.35 -19.68 10.42
N GLN A 332 17.53 -18.40 10.16
CA GLN A 332 18.55 -17.57 10.81
C GLN A 332 18.12 -17.12 12.21
N LEU A 333 19.07 -16.69 13.02
CA LEU A 333 18.79 -16.03 14.31
C LEU A 333 17.85 -14.82 14.08
N GLY A 334 16.88 -14.65 14.94
CA GLY A 334 15.86 -13.61 14.82
C GLY A 334 14.79 -13.88 13.75
N ARG A 335 14.90 -14.98 12.98
CA ARG A 335 13.90 -15.44 12.00
C ARG A 335 13.37 -14.32 11.09
N PRO A 336 14.22 -13.53 10.40
CA PRO A 336 13.75 -12.44 9.55
C PRO A 336 12.89 -12.97 8.39
N VAL A 337 11.96 -12.16 7.91
CA VAL A 337 11.12 -12.50 6.73
C VAL A 337 11.97 -12.66 5.48
N GLY A 338 13.09 -11.95 5.39
CA GLY A 338 14.01 -12.05 4.26
C GLY A 338 13.44 -11.47 2.97
N ILE A 339 12.76 -10.32 3.08
CA ILE A 339 12.17 -9.64 1.92
C ILE A 339 13.23 -9.25 0.88
N ASP A 340 14.45 -8.96 1.28
CA ASP A 340 15.62 -8.72 0.42
C ASP A 340 15.96 -9.93 -0.44
N ARG A 341 15.93 -11.13 0.13
CA ARG A 341 16.13 -12.39 -0.61
C ARG A 341 14.99 -12.70 -1.58
N LEU A 342 13.76 -12.41 -1.17
CA LEU A 342 12.59 -12.54 -2.04
C LEU A 342 12.66 -11.52 -3.20
N HIS A 343 13.10 -10.30 -2.95
CA HIS A 343 13.37 -9.29 -3.96
C HIS A 343 14.38 -9.78 -5.00
N GLN A 344 15.52 -10.39 -4.58
CA GLN A 344 16.49 -10.94 -5.49
C GLN A 344 15.91 -12.06 -6.37
N LYS A 345 15.08 -12.94 -5.80
CA LYS A 345 14.37 -13.98 -6.57
C LYS A 345 13.42 -13.37 -7.60
N ILE A 346 12.67 -12.33 -7.23
CA ILE A 346 11.78 -11.62 -8.15
C ILE A 346 12.59 -11.00 -9.30
N MET A 347 13.71 -10.36 -9.00
CA MET A 347 14.61 -9.81 -10.03
C MET A 347 15.07 -10.87 -11.04
N ALA A 348 15.52 -12.02 -10.55
CA ALA A 348 15.95 -13.12 -11.40
C ALA A 348 14.81 -13.66 -12.29
N LEU A 349 13.61 -13.81 -11.71
CA LEU A 349 12.42 -14.24 -12.45
C LEU A 349 12.02 -13.20 -13.52
N ALA A 350 12.08 -11.90 -13.20
CA ALA A 350 11.77 -10.82 -14.15
C ALA A 350 12.75 -10.82 -15.34
N ALA A 351 14.05 -11.00 -15.08
CA ALA A 351 15.07 -11.09 -16.12
C ALA A 351 14.85 -12.30 -17.05
N ARG A 352 14.53 -13.46 -16.48
CA ARG A 352 14.24 -14.70 -17.25
C ARG A 352 12.94 -14.56 -18.06
N SER A 353 11.89 -13.98 -17.48
CA SER A 353 10.64 -13.73 -18.17
C SER A 353 10.85 -12.78 -19.37
N ALA A 354 11.64 -11.72 -19.20
CA ALA A 354 12.01 -10.81 -20.30
C ALA A 354 12.82 -11.51 -21.40
N ALA A 355 13.67 -12.46 -21.06
CA ALA A 355 14.40 -13.25 -22.04
C ALA A 355 13.47 -14.18 -22.86
N ILE A 356 12.50 -14.82 -22.20
CA ILE A 356 11.47 -15.65 -22.86
C ILE A 356 10.64 -14.79 -23.83
N ASP A 357 10.21 -13.59 -23.42
CA ASP A 357 9.42 -12.68 -24.26
C ASP A 357 10.21 -12.22 -25.51
N ARG A 358 11.51 -11.95 -25.36
CA ARG A 358 12.38 -11.62 -26.53
C ARG A 358 12.52 -12.79 -27.49
N GLY A 359 12.73 -14.01 -26.97
CA GLY A 359 12.83 -15.21 -27.80
C GLY A 359 11.56 -15.48 -28.61
N ARG A 360 10.36 -15.24 -28.02
CA ARG A 360 9.07 -15.40 -28.70
C ARG A 360 8.80 -14.34 -29.79
N ARG A 361 9.40 -13.16 -29.68
CA ARG A 361 9.27 -12.10 -30.71
C ARG A 361 10.25 -12.30 -31.89
N ALA A 362 11.31 -13.05 -31.67
CA ALA A 362 12.32 -13.35 -32.68
C ALA A 362 12.03 -14.63 -33.48
N ALA A 363 11.14 -15.50 -32.99
CA ALA A 363 10.65 -16.69 -33.67
C ALA A 363 9.32 -16.42 -34.41
#